data_00aba6d993fccb8e56d5bde492a3aa38
#
_entry.id   00aba6d993fccb8e56d5bde492a3aa38
#
_cell.length_a   1.000
_cell.length_b   1.000
_cell.length_c   1.000
_cell.angle_alpha   90.00
_cell.angle_beta   90.00
_cell.angle_gamma   90.00
#
_symmetry.space_group_name_H-M   'P 1'
#
loop_
_entity.id
_entity.type
_entity.pdbx_description
1 polymer ?
#
loop_
_entity_poly.entity_id
_entity_poly.type
_entity_poly.pdbx_seq_one_letter_code
_entity_poly.pdbx_strand_id
1 'polypeptide(L)'
;SNFDSTIEFFSKKYKVIAPELPIYDLPLLSSTVKSLTNWLTRFITYKELEQVILLGNSLGGHIALLYTKLHPKKVMGLILTGSSGLYESAMGDSYPKRGSYEFIKKKCEDVFYDPKTATKELVDEVFAIVNDRTKVIKTLSIAKSAIRHNMAKDLPNMKTPTCLIWGKNDPVTPPKVAEEFSELLPNASLYWIDKCGHAPMMEHPDTFNELLNNWLTTNKL
;
A
#
# COMPACT_ATOMS: atom_id res chain seq x y z
N SER A 1 -11.07 -3.18 -7.64
CA SER A 1 -9.93 -3.14 -6.70
C SER A 1 -8.63 -2.86 -7.45
N ASN A 2 -7.71 -2.16 -6.82
CA ASN A 2 -6.38 -1.92 -7.41
C ASN A 2 -5.57 -3.20 -7.65
N PHE A 3 -6.00 -4.32 -7.09
CA PHE A 3 -5.36 -5.63 -7.16
C PHE A 3 -6.14 -6.67 -7.97
N ASP A 4 -7.11 -6.29 -8.81
CA ASP A 4 -7.98 -7.26 -9.51
C ASP A 4 -7.20 -8.27 -10.33
N SER A 5 -6.21 -7.83 -11.13
CA SER A 5 -5.34 -8.73 -11.90
C SER A 5 -4.51 -9.65 -10.99
N THR A 6 -3.99 -9.12 -9.86
CA THR A 6 -3.22 -9.92 -8.90
C THR A 6 -4.11 -10.94 -8.20
N ILE A 7 -5.33 -10.57 -7.82
CA ILE A 7 -6.32 -11.49 -7.24
C ILE A 7 -6.65 -12.62 -8.22
N GLU A 8 -6.94 -12.29 -9.48
CA GLU A 8 -7.24 -13.27 -10.53
C GLU A 8 -6.07 -14.23 -10.77
N PHE A 9 -4.84 -13.70 -10.85
CA PHE A 9 -3.65 -14.50 -11.09
C PHE A 9 -3.38 -15.49 -9.95
N PHE A 10 -3.39 -15.02 -8.72
CA PHE A 10 -3.01 -15.83 -7.56
C PHE A 10 -4.13 -16.69 -6.98
N SER A 11 -5.41 -16.39 -7.26
CA SER A 11 -6.56 -17.21 -6.79
C SER A 11 -6.54 -18.65 -7.31
N LYS A 12 -5.80 -18.91 -8.39
CA LYS A 12 -5.61 -20.26 -8.95
C LYS A 12 -4.72 -21.15 -8.06
N LYS A 13 -3.92 -20.55 -7.18
CA LYS A 13 -2.91 -21.26 -6.38
C LYS A 13 -3.02 -20.98 -4.89
N TYR A 14 -3.54 -19.85 -4.51
CA TYR A 14 -3.65 -19.39 -3.11
C TYR A 14 -5.10 -19.03 -2.76
N LYS A 15 -5.43 -19.13 -1.48
CA LYS A 15 -6.63 -18.47 -0.95
C LYS A 15 -6.36 -16.98 -0.81
N VAL A 16 -6.81 -16.19 -1.77
CA VAL A 16 -6.63 -14.74 -1.77
C VAL A 16 -7.80 -14.08 -1.04
N ILE A 17 -7.49 -13.16 -0.12
CA ILE A 17 -8.48 -12.37 0.63
C ILE A 17 -8.07 -10.90 0.51
N ALA A 18 -8.94 -10.08 -0.05
CA ALA A 18 -8.75 -8.64 -0.17
C ALA A 18 -9.77 -7.91 0.74
N PRO A 19 -9.42 -7.65 2.02
CA PRO A 19 -10.35 -6.98 2.92
C PRO A 19 -10.45 -5.49 2.58
N GLU A 20 -11.66 -4.96 2.62
CA GLU A 20 -11.87 -3.52 2.57
C GLU A 20 -11.56 -2.91 3.94
N LEU A 21 -10.61 -1.98 3.96
CA LEU A 21 -10.21 -1.30 5.19
C LEU A 21 -11.29 -0.27 5.58
N PRO A 22 -11.70 -0.22 6.87
CA PRO A 22 -12.77 0.68 7.34
C PRO A 22 -12.28 2.13 7.50
N ILE A 23 -11.69 2.70 6.43
CA ILE A 23 -11.07 4.04 6.45
C ILE A 23 -12.09 5.09 6.86
N TYR A 24 -13.33 4.95 6.38
CA TYR A 24 -14.41 5.92 6.61
C TYR A 24 -15.39 5.51 7.72
N ASP A 25 -15.29 4.30 8.26
CA ASP A 25 -16.19 3.80 9.31
C ASP A 25 -15.64 4.02 10.72
N LEU A 26 -14.31 4.19 10.84
CA LEU A 26 -13.70 4.48 12.14
C LEU A 26 -14.13 5.87 12.67
N PRO A 27 -14.30 6.00 14.01
CA PRO A 27 -14.42 7.31 14.63
C PRO A 27 -13.20 8.20 14.31
N LEU A 28 -13.41 9.51 14.15
CA LEU A 28 -12.34 10.44 13.74
C LEU A 28 -11.08 10.33 14.62
N LEU A 29 -11.24 10.27 15.93
CA LEU A 29 -10.12 10.14 16.88
C LEU A 29 -9.37 8.81 16.76
N SER A 30 -10.01 7.81 16.16
CA SER A 30 -9.44 6.49 15.89
C SER A 30 -8.96 6.32 14.44
N SER A 31 -9.04 7.37 13.60
CA SER A 31 -8.59 7.31 12.20
C SER A 31 -7.07 7.40 12.13
N THR A 32 -6.40 6.29 12.43
CA THR A 32 -4.93 6.15 12.50
C THR A 32 -4.46 4.83 11.88
N VAL A 33 -3.19 4.78 11.46
CA VAL A 33 -2.54 3.53 10.98
C VAL A 33 -2.64 2.43 12.04
N LYS A 34 -2.42 2.75 13.31
CA LYS A 34 -2.51 1.79 14.42
C LYS A 34 -3.91 1.20 14.55
N SER A 35 -4.95 2.00 14.41
CA SER A 35 -6.34 1.51 14.51
C SER A 35 -6.71 0.61 13.33
N LEU A 36 -6.24 0.95 12.13
CA LEU A 36 -6.41 0.09 10.94
C LEU A 36 -5.64 -1.23 11.11
N THR A 37 -4.44 -1.20 11.69
CA THR A 37 -3.68 -2.43 12.00
C THR A 37 -4.40 -3.28 13.05
N ASN A 38 -4.99 -2.67 14.08
CA ASN A 38 -5.78 -3.38 15.08
C ASN A 38 -7.04 -4.00 14.45
N TRP A 39 -7.67 -3.31 13.50
CA TRP A 39 -8.77 -3.88 12.74
C TRP A 39 -8.31 -5.08 11.91
N LEU A 40 -7.19 -5.00 11.20
CA LEU A 40 -6.60 -6.11 10.46
C LEU A 40 -6.30 -7.31 11.39
N THR A 41 -5.79 -7.05 12.60
CA THR A 41 -5.54 -8.09 13.61
C THR A 41 -6.83 -8.84 13.97
N ARG A 42 -7.91 -8.10 14.22
CA ARG A 42 -9.22 -8.70 14.51
C ARG A 42 -9.78 -9.47 13.31
N PHE A 43 -9.61 -8.93 12.11
CA PHE A 43 -10.04 -9.57 10.87
C PHE A 43 -9.34 -10.92 10.65
N ILE A 44 -8.00 -10.97 10.78
CA ILE A 44 -7.21 -12.19 10.64
C ILE A 44 -7.61 -13.22 11.71
N THR A 45 -7.85 -12.78 12.95
CA THR A 45 -8.34 -13.64 14.03
C THR A 45 -9.74 -14.16 13.75
N TYR A 46 -10.67 -13.30 13.31
CA TYR A 46 -12.03 -13.68 12.96
C TYR A 46 -12.09 -14.68 11.80
N LYS A 47 -11.18 -14.57 10.84
CA LYS A 47 -11.04 -15.50 9.72
C LYS A 47 -10.27 -16.78 10.08
N GLU A 48 -9.82 -16.90 11.32
CA GLU A 48 -9.06 -18.06 11.85
C GLU A 48 -7.82 -18.38 11.00
N LEU A 49 -7.15 -17.33 10.50
CA LEU A 49 -5.94 -17.49 9.70
C LEU A 49 -4.72 -17.68 10.63
N GLU A 50 -4.09 -18.84 10.56
CA GLU A 50 -2.92 -19.16 11.38
C GLU A 50 -1.66 -18.49 10.85
N GLN A 51 -1.44 -18.58 9.54
CA GLN A 51 -0.32 -17.97 8.82
C GLN A 51 -0.82 -17.26 7.57
N VAL A 52 -0.21 -16.13 7.26
CA VAL A 52 -0.58 -15.28 6.13
C VAL A 52 0.65 -14.78 5.38
N ILE A 53 0.46 -14.50 4.11
CA ILE A 53 1.34 -13.66 3.32
C ILE A 53 0.60 -12.32 3.17
N LEU A 54 1.25 -11.21 3.48
CA LEU A 54 0.66 -9.88 3.40
C LEU A 54 1.19 -9.14 2.19
N LEU A 55 0.28 -8.58 1.40
CA LEU A 55 0.58 -7.69 0.29
C LEU A 55 -0.07 -6.34 0.55
N GLY A 56 0.71 -5.26 0.48
CA GLY A 56 0.18 -3.92 0.68
C GLY A 56 0.84 -2.86 -0.21
N ASN A 57 -0.01 -1.98 -0.75
CA ASN A 57 0.43 -0.76 -1.44
C ASN A 57 0.21 0.45 -0.53
N SER A 58 1.14 1.39 -0.55
CA SER A 58 1.02 2.68 0.14
C SER A 58 0.63 2.52 1.62
N LEU A 59 -0.50 3.07 2.05
CA LEU A 59 -1.08 2.89 3.40
C LEU A 59 -1.25 1.41 3.76
N GLY A 60 -1.69 0.57 2.81
CA GLY A 60 -1.82 -0.88 3.01
C GLY A 60 -0.50 -1.56 3.33
N GLY A 61 0.60 -1.10 2.71
CA GLY A 61 1.96 -1.55 3.03
C GLY A 61 2.36 -1.18 4.45
N HIS A 62 2.07 0.04 4.90
CA HIS A 62 2.36 0.47 6.27
C HIS A 62 1.59 -0.36 7.31
N ILE A 63 0.31 -0.65 7.05
CA ILE A 63 -0.50 -1.52 7.91
C ILE A 63 0.09 -2.93 7.95
N ALA A 64 0.50 -3.47 6.80
CA ALA A 64 1.13 -4.78 6.71
C ALA A 64 2.47 -4.84 7.46
N LEU A 65 3.30 -3.80 7.35
CA LEU A 65 4.55 -3.64 8.11
C LEU A 65 4.28 -3.66 9.62
N LEU A 66 3.35 -2.82 10.08
CA LEU A 66 3.04 -2.72 11.51
C LEU A 66 2.44 -4.03 12.05
N TYR A 67 1.57 -4.68 11.27
CA TYR A 67 1.05 -6.00 11.63
C TYR A 67 2.17 -7.04 11.74
N THR A 68 3.09 -7.07 10.77
CA THR A 68 4.23 -8.00 10.75
C THR A 68 5.14 -7.80 11.97
N LYS A 69 5.42 -6.54 12.34
CA LYS A 69 6.16 -6.21 13.56
C LYS A 69 5.48 -6.77 14.81
N LEU A 70 4.15 -6.63 14.92
CA LEU A 70 3.38 -7.06 16.10
C LEU A 70 3.17 -8.59 16.14
N HIS A 71 3.10 -9.24 14.99
CA HIS A 71 2.77 -10.66 14.86
C HIS A 71 3.75 -11.42 13.94
N PRO A 72 5.08 -11.37 14.18
CA PRO A 72 6.09 -11.89 13.25
C PRO A 72 5.97 -13.38 12.97
N LYS A 73 5.43 -14.18 13.91
CA LYS A 73 5.24 -15.62 13.73
C LYS A 73 4.04 -15.97 12.82
N LYS A 74 3.14 -15.02 12.59
CA LYS A 74 1.95 -15.21 11.75
C LYS A 74 2.20 -14.83 10.29
N VAL A 75 3.25 -14.07 9.99
CA VAL A 75 3.52 -13.58 8.64
C VAL A 75 4.68 -14.36 8.02
N MET A 76 4.36 -15.18 7.03
CA MET A 76 5.35 -15.99 6.31
C MET A 76 6.11 -15.16 5.27
N GLY A 77 5.46 -14.18 4.67
CA GLY A 77 6.05 -13.29 3.68
C GLY A 77 5.34 -11.94 3.68
N LEU A 78 6.11 -10.89 3.43
CA LEU A 78 5.62 -9.51 3.35
C LEU A 78 5.93 -8.96 1.96
N ILE A 79 4.93 -8.42 1.28
CA ILE A 79 5.08 -7.81 -0.03
C ILE A 79 4.67 -6.33 0.08
N LEU A 80 5.59 -5.44 -0.30
CA LEU A 80 5.40 -4.01 -0.25
C LEU A 80 5.57 -3.40 -1.64
N THR A 81 4.65 -2.54 -2.01
CA THR A 81 4.74 -1.75 -3.23
C THR A 81 4.33 -0.31 -2.96
N GLY A 82 5.14 0.67 -3.33
CA GLY A 82 4.86 2.07 -3.02
C GLY A 82 4.52 2.33 -1.54
N SER A 83 5.13 1.60 -0.61
CA SER A 83 4.69 1.57 0.80
C SER A 83 5.03 2.84 1.56
N SER A 84 4.08 3.32 2.35
CA SER A 84 4.34 4.25 3.47
C SER A 84 5.10 3.52 4.60
N GLY A 85 5.56 4.26 5.61
CA GLY A 85 6.24 3.72 6.79
C GLY A 85 7.65 4.24 6.98
N LEU A 86 8.23 4.83 5.95
CA LEU A 86 9.43 5.66 5.98
C LEU A 86 9.08 7.07 5.55
N TYR A 87 9.75 7.59 4.53
CA TYR A 87 9.42 8.87 3.93
C TYR A 87 8.36 8.69 2.86
N GLU A 88 7.40 9.60 2.82
CA GLU A 88 6.52 9.80 1.68
C GLU A 88 6.50 11.30 1.34
N SER A 89 6.55 11.59 0.06
CA SER A 89 6.29 12.93 -0.43
C SER A 89 4.85 13.26 -0.04
N ALA A 90 4.66 14.25 0.85
CA ALA A 90 3.33 14.64 1.26
C ALA A 90 2.49 14.85 0.00
N MET A 91 1.43 14.05 -0.15
CA MET A 91 0.45 14.23 -1.22
C MET A 91 -0.28 15.55 -0.97
N GLY A 92 0.44 16.60 -1.31
CA GLY A 92 -0.09 17.94 -1.41
C GLY A 92 -0.28 18.66 -0.11
N ASP A 93 0.34 19.74 -0.10
CA ASP A 93 -0.27 20.95 0.39
C ASP A 93 -1.70 20.98 -0.14
N SER A 94 -2.66 20.81 0.76
CA SER A 94 -4.09 21.07 0.62
C SER A 94 -4.66 20.90 -0.82
N TYR A 95 -5.79 20.29 -0.96
CA TYR A 95 -6.57 20.35 -2.21
C TYR A 95 -7.29 21.71 -2.33
N PRO A 96 -6.60 22.82 -2.64
CA PRO A 96 -7.20 24.15 -2.61
C PRO A 96 -8.32 24.29 -3.64
N LYS A 97 -8.34 23.42 -4.65
CA LYS A 97 -9.30 23.39 -5.75
C LYS A 97 -10.09 22.07 -5.80
N ARG A 98 -10.42 21.49 -4.63
CA ARG A 98 -11.14 20.21 -4.56
C ARG A 98 -12.49 20.19 -5.30
N GLY A 99 -13.10 21.34 -5.52
CA GLY A 99 -14.34 21.47 -6.31
C GLY A 99 -14.10 21.43 -7.83
N SER A 100 -12.84 21.45 -8.30
CA SER A 100 -12.51 21.35 -9.72
C SER A 100 -12.22 19.90 -10.08
N TYR A 101 -13.08 19.32 -10.90
CA TYR A 101 -12.90 17.95 -11.40
C TYR A 101 -11.58 17.78 -12.17
N GLU A 102 -11.26 18.75 -13.04
CA GLU A 102 -10.02 18.73 -13.83
C GLU A 102 -8.76 18.77 -12.95
N PHE A 103 -8.82 19.55 -11.85
CA PHE A 103 -7.72 19.57 -10.89
C PHE A 103 -7.54 18.21 -10.19
N ILE A 104 -8.63 17.57 -9.77
CA ILE A 104 -8.59 16.25 -9.13
C ILE A 104 -8.13 15.18 -10.12
N LYS A 105 -8.65 15.22 -11.36
CA LYS A 105 -8.20 14.34 -12.43
C LYS A 105 -6.68 14.42 -12.61
N LYS A 106 -6.14 15.65 -12.76
CA LYS A 106 -4.70 15.85 -12.89
C LYS A 106 -3.92 15.27 -11.70
N LYS A 107 -4.42 15.43 -10.47
CA LYS A 107 -3.82 14.86 -9.27
C LYS A 107 -3.84 13.32 -9.25
N CYS A 108 -4.91 12.70 -9.75
CA CYS A 108 -4.97 11.25 -9.93
C CYS A 108 -3.98 10.76 -10.99
N GLU A 109 -3.88 11.50 -12.12
CA GLU A 109 -2.94 11.19 -13.18
C GLU A 109 -1.48 11.29 -12.72
N ASP A 110 -1.16 12.28 -11.90
CA ASP A 110 0.20 12.59 -11.44
C ASP A 110 0.82 11.47 -10.56
N VAL A 111 0.05 10.52 -10.03
CA VAL A 111 0.57 9.40 -9.24
C VAL A 111 1.05 8.23 -10.10
N PHE A 112 0.69 8.20 -11.37
CA PHE A 112 1.06 7.17 -12.33
C PHE A 112 2.12 7.69 -13.32
N TYR A 113 2.88 6.78 -13.90
CA TYR A 113 3.75 7.10 -15.04
C TYR A 113 2.93 7.31 -16.31
N ASP A 114 1.99 6.38 -16.60
CA ASP A 114 0.99 6.57 -17.67
C ASP A 114 -0.28 7.21 -17.09
N PRO A 115 -0.58 8.46 -17.42
CA PRO A 115 -1.78 9.15 -16.95
C PRO A 115 -3.10 8.41 -17.28
N LYS A 116 -3.11 7.56 -18.31
CA LYS A 116 -4.29 6.78 -18.69
C LYS A 116 -4.69 5.73 -17.66
N THR A 117 -3.77 5.35 -16.77
CA THR A 117 -4.06 4.44 -15.65
C THR A 117 -5.08 5.06 -14.68
N ALA A 118 -5.14 6.39 -14.59
CA ALA A 118 -6.18 7.11 -13.86
C ALA A 118 -7.51 7.06 -14.63
N THR A 119 -8.23 5.95 -14.53
CA THR A 119 -9.52 5.79 -15.21
C THR A 119 -10.54 6.81 -14.71
N LYS A 120 -11.60 7.01 -15.52
CA LYS A 120 -12.69 7.93 -15.12
C LYS A 120 -13.32 7.51 -13.79
N GLU A 121 -13.51 6.22 -13.58
CA GLU A 121 -14.11 5.66 -12.37
C GLU A 121 -13.25 5.98 -11.14
N LEU A 122 -11.92 5.83 -11.25
CA LEU A 122 -10.98 6.19 -10.18
C LEU A 122 -11.04 7.70 -9.88
N VAL A 123 -11.06 8.54 -10.91
CA VAL A 123 -11.17 9.99 -10.74
C VAL A 123 -12.50 10.39 -10.10
N ASP A 124 -13.61 9.77 -10.53
CA ASP A 124 -14.94 10.00 -9.97
C ASP A 124 -15.00 9.63 -8.48
N GLU A 125 -14.40 8.49 -8.10
CA GLU A 125 -14.31 8.05 -6.71
C GLU A 125 -13.51 9.04 -5.85
N VAL A 126 -12.31 9.43 -6.31
CA VAL A 126 -11.47 10.40 -5.61
C VAL A 126 -12.17 11.75 -5.50
N PHE A 127 -12.83 12.21 -6.58
CA PHE A 127 -13.60 13.46 -6.58
C PHE A 127 -14.73 13.43 -5.55
N ALA A 128 -15.46 12.33 -5.45
CA ALA A 128 -16.50 12.15 -4.43
C ALA A 128 -15.91 12.17 -3.00
N ILE A 129 -14.78 11.50 -2.77
CA ILE A 129 -14.11 11.47 -1.47
C ILE A 129 -13.63 12.86 -1.05
N VAL A 130 -12.96 13.61 -1.91
CA VAL A 130 -12.39 14.93 -1.56
C VAL A 130 -13.46 16.01 -1.40
N ASN A 131 -14.67 15.78 -1.91
CA ASN A 131 -15.81 16.67 -1.72
C ASN A 131 -16.71 16.29 -0.53
N ASP A 132 -16.51 15.11 0.05
CA ASP A 132 -17.11 14.72 1.33
C ASP A 132 -16.24 15.20 2.49
N ARG A 133 -16.73 16.18 3.24
CA ARG A 133 -15.97 16.78 4.37
C ARG A 133 -15.54 15.75 5.40
N THR A 134 -16.39 14.78 5.72
CA THR A 134 -16.11 13.76 6.74
C THR A 134 -15.02 12.82 6.26
N LYS A 135 -15.10 12.38 5.00
CA LYS A 135 -14.08 11.49 4.39
C LYS A 135 -12.74 12.19 4.30
N VAL A 136 -12.69 13.44 3.85
CA VAL A 136 -11.46 14.25 3.79
C VAL A 136 -10.78 14.36 5.15
N ILE A 137 -11.53 14.69 6.21
CA ILE A 137 -10.95 14.84 7.56
C ILE A 137 -10.36 13.50 8.03
N LYS A 138 -11.06 12.38 7.82
CA LYS A 138 -10.56 11.04 8.18
C LYS A 138 -9.32 10.67 7.36
N THR A 139 -9.33 10.90 6.05
CA THR A 139 -8.17 10.66 5.17
C THR A 139 -6.95 11.45 5.65
N LEU A 140 -7.12 12.74 5.94
CA LEU A 140 -6.03 13.60 6.45
C LEU A 140 -5.54 13.14 7.83
N SER A 141 -6.43 12.66 8.72
CA SER A 141 -6.05 12.12 10.02
C SER A 141 -5.17 10.88 9.86
N ILE A 142 -5.56 9.95 8.99
CA ILE A 142 -4.79 8.73 8.70
C ILE A 142 -3.44 9.08 8.07
N ALA A 143 -3.41 9.97 7.06
CA ALA A 143 -2.18 10.41 6.41
C ALA A 143 -1.20 11.05 7.40
N LYS A 144 -1.68 11.95 8.27
CA LYS A 144 -0.86 12.53 9.34
C LYS A 144 -0.35 11.47 10.33
N SER A 145 -1.16 10.46 10.61
CA SER A 145 -0.77 9.33 11.46
C SER A 145 0.33 8.50 10.79
N ALA A 146 0.22 8.24 9.48
CA ALA A 146 1.22 7.51 8.71
C ALA A 146 2.58 8.25 8.71
N ILE A 147 2.58 9.54 8.41
CA ILE A 147 3.80 10.38 8.41
C ILE A 147 4.48 10.41 9.79
N ARG A 148 3.71 10.45 10.88
CA ARG A 148 4.25 10.46 12.25
C ARG A 148 4.79 9.10 12.70
N HIS A 149 4.32 8.02 12.08
CA HIS A 149 4.67 6.65 12.46
C HIS A 149 5.78 6.11 11.55
N ASN A 150 7.00 6.65 11.72
CA ASN A 150 8.17 6.17 10.98
C ASN A 150 8.71 4.87 11.59
N MET A 151 8.93 3.86 10.74
CA MET A 151 9.34 2.51 11.14
C MET A 151 10.85 2.23 10.97
N ALA A 152 11.66 3.20 10.59
CA ALA A 152 13.09 3.00 10.33
C ALA A 152 13.82 2.28 11.47
N LYS A 153 13.46 2.57 12.72
CA LYS A 153 14.06 1.92 13.91
C LYS A 153 13.61 0.47 14.12
N ASP A 154 12.48 0.10 13.56
CA ASP A 154 11.88 -1.22 13.73
C ASP A 154 12.33 -2.22 12.65
N LEU A 155 12.49 -1.73 11.41
CA LEU A 155 12.79 -2.55 10.24
C LEU A 155 14.01 -3.48 10.39
N PRO A 156 15.16 -3.07 11.01
CA PRO A 156 16.31 -3.94 11.18
C PRO A 156 16.04 -5.19 12.03
N ASN A 157 14.99 -5.17 12.83
CA ASN A 157 14.59 -6.29 13.68
C ASN A 157 13.54 -7.20 13.03
N MET A 158 13.00 -6.83 11.88
CA MET A 158 11.99 -7.61 11.17
C MET A 158 12.64 -8.65 10.27
N LYS A 159 12.56 -9.93 10.65
CA LYS A 159 13.22 -11.05 9.96
C LYS A 159 12.34 -11.73 8.90
N THR A 160 11.08 -11.32 8.76
CA THR A 160 10.15 -11.86 7.77
C THR A 160 10.70 -11.65 6.36
N PRO A 161 10.74 -12.67 5.50
CA PRO A 161 11.09 -12.50 4.09
C PRO A 161 10.22 -11.41 3.46
N THR A 162 10.86 -10.45 2.81
CA THR A 162 10.16 -9.28 2.29
C THR A 162 10.46 -9.07 0.81
N CYS A 163 9.42 -8.92 0.01
CA CYS A 163 9.47 -8.55 -1.39
C CYS A 163 9.13 -7.07 -1.54
N LEU A 164 10.00 -6.33 -2.17
CA LEU A 164 9.78 -4.92 -2.52
C LEU A 164 9.64 -4.85 -4.04
N ILE A 165 8.45 -4.44 -4.55
CA ILE A 165 8.24 -4.23 -5.99
C ILE A 165 7.86 -2.76 -6.18
N TRP A 166 8.69 -2.01 -6.91
CA TRP A 166 8.56 -0.55 -6.94
C TRP A 166 8.69 0.03 -8.33
N GLY A 167 7.89 1.07 -8.60
CA GLY A 167 8.01 1.87 -9.82
C GLY A 167 9.23 2.80 -9.76
N LYS A 168 10.05 2.81 -10.82
CA LYS A 168 11.20 3.73 -10.89
C LYS A 168 10.81 5.21 -10.95
N ASN A 169 9.56 5.50 -11.26
CA ASN A 169 9.04 6.85 -11.44
C ASN A 169 7.99 7.19 -10.37
N ASP A 170 7.98 6.48 -9.23
CA ASP A 170 7.03 6.73 -8.15
C ASP A 170 7.22 8.15 -7.56
N PRO A 171 6.24 9.06 -7.71
CA PRO A 171 6.35 10.42 -7.19
C PRO A 171 5.89 10.54 -5.73
N VAL A 172 5.21 9.54 -5.19
CA VAL A 172 4.63 9.54 -3.83
C VAL A 172 5.62 8.98 -2.81
N THR A 173 6.11 7.78 -3.08
CA THR A 173 7.20 7.14 -2.33
C THR A 173 8.38 6.93 -3.28
N PRO A 174 9.23 7.94 -3.45
CA PRO A 174 10.29 7.93 -4.46
C PRO A 174 11.21 6.72 -4.36
N PRO A 175 11.94 6.34 -5.42
CA PRO A 175 12.85 5.18 -5.47
C PRO A 175 13.78 5.06 -4.27
N LYS A 176 14.28 6.19 -3.76
CA LYS A 176 15.13 6.25 -2.57
C LYS A 176 14.47 5.62 -1.34
N VAL A 177 13.14 5.67 -1.25
CA VAL A 177 12.40 5.04 -0.14
C VAL A 177 12.46 3.52 -0.25
N ALA A 178 12.34 2.97 -1.46
CA ALA A 178 12.49 1.53 -1.68
C ALA A 178 13.92 1.04 -1.39
N GLU A 179 14.93 1.84 -1.75
CA GLU A 179 16.33 1.57 -1.41
C GLU A 179 16.53 1.55 0.11
N GLU A 180 15.98 2.54 0.83
CA GLU A 180 16.04 2.60 2.29
C GLU A 180 15.33 1.40 2.94
N PHE A 181 14.15 0.99 2.44
CA PHE A 181 13.51 -0.26 2.89
C PHE A 181 14.41 -1.48 2.66
N SER A 182 15.05 -1.57 1.50
CA SER A 182 15.95 -2.69 1.16
C SER A 182 17.19 -2.74 2.04
N GLU A 183 17.72 -1.58 2.42
CA GLU A 183 18.88 -1.48 3.31
C GLU A 183 18.54 -1.83 4.77
N LEU A 184 17.35 -1.42 5.24
CA LEU A 184 16.95 -1.60 6.63
C LEU A 184 16.34 -2.99 6.91
N LEU A 185 15.68 -3.61 5.95
CA LEU A 185 15.06 -4.93 6.10
C LEU A 185 16.07 -6.05 5.81
N PRO A 186 16.46 -6.87 6.79
CA PRO A 186 17.58 -7.83 6.61
C PRO A 186 17.31 -8.94 5.59
N ASN A 187 16.05 -9.24 5.27
CA ASN A 187 15.66 -10.30 4.34
C ASN A 187 14.80 -9.74 3.20
N ALA A 188 15.16 -8.57 2.67
CA ALA A 188 14.45 -7.94 1.56
C ALA A 188 15.04 -8.32 0.20
N SER A 189 14.16 -8.45 -0.78
CA SER A 189 14.49 -8.51 -2.21
C SER A 189 13.79 -7.35 -2.91
N LEU A 190 14.55 -6.50 -3.60
CA LEU A 190 14.02 -5.31 -4.28
C LEU A 190 13.98 -5.54 -5.80
N TYR A 191 12.81 -5.31 -6.38
CA TYR A 191 12.55 -5.39 -7.81
C TYR A 191 12.02 -4.05 -8.33
N TRP A 192 12.54 -3.63 -9.46
CA TRP A 192 12.15 -2.39 -10.12
C TRP A 192 11.30 -2.65 -11.34
N ILE A 193 10.26 -1.84 -11.50
CA ILE A 193 9.49 -1.75 -12.75
C ILE A 193 9.78 -0.39 -13.39
N ASP A 194 10.26 -0.42 -14.63
CA ASP A 194 10.55 0.78 -15.40
C ASP A 194 9.28 1.42 -15.95
N LYS A 195 9.29 2.74 -16.17
CA LYS A 195 8.12 3.49 -16.65
C LYS A 195 6.86 3.21 -15.82
N CYS A 196 7.02 3.23 -14.52
CA CYS A 196 5.99 2.88 -13.55
C CYS A 196 6.01 3.87 -12.39
N GLY A 197 4.84 4.35 -12.00
CA GLY A 197 4.62 5.24 -10.87
C GLY A 197 4.32 4.49 -9.57
N HIS A 198 3.31 4.99 -8.84
CA HIS A 198 3.01 4.57 -7.46
C HIS A 198 2.25 3.24 -7.33
N ALA A 199 1.64 2.76 -8.40
CA ALA A 199 0.81 1.56 -8.36
C ALA A 199 1.23 0.51 -9.41
N PRO A 200 2.38 -0.17 -9.22
CA PRO A 200 2.88 -1.15 -10.18
C PRO A 200 1.89 -2.25 -10.55
N MET A 201 1.05 -2.69 -9.62
CA MET A 201 0.02 -3.70 -9.84
C MET A 201 -1.12 -3.21 -10.76
N MET A 202 -1.25 -1.90 -10.97
CA MET A 202 -2.22 -1.31 -11.90
C MET A 202 -1.58 -0.96 -13.24
N GLU A 203 -0.37 -0.41 -13.23
CA GLU A 203 0.32 0.06 -14.44
C GLU A 203 0.96 -1.08 -15.24
N HIS A 204 1.51 -2.09 -14.54
CA HIS A 204 2.20 -3.22 -15.16
C HIS A 204 1.80 -4.54 -14.49
N PRO A 205 0.50 -4.92 -14.52
CA PRO A 205 -0.03 -6.05 -13.76
C PRO A 205 0.66 -7.38 -14.08
N ASP A 206 0.96 -7.67 -15.33
CA ASP A 206 1.63 -8.92 -15.72
C ASP A 206 3.04 -9.00 -15.15
N THR A 207 3.84 -7.95 -15.34
CA THR A 207 5.21 -7.87 -14.80
C THR A 207 5.20 -7.94 -13.27
N PHE A 208 4.26 -7.25 -12.62
CA PHE A 208 4.10 -7.29 -11.16
C PHE A 208 3.80 -8.70 -10.68
N ASN A 209 2.85 -9.38 -11.30
CA ASN A 209 2.44 -10.74 -10.95
C ASN A 209 3.56 -11.76 -11.20
N GLU A 210 4.32 -11.64 -12.29
CA GLU A 210 5.47 -12.50 -12.59
C GLU A 210 6.59 -12.34 -11.56
N LEU A 211 6.97 -11.11 -11.22
CA LEU A 211 7.99 -10.83 -10.21
C LEU A 211 7.58 -11.40 -8.85
N LEU A 212 6.33 -11.16 -8.45
CA LEU A 212 5.80 -11.68 -7.20
C LEU A 212 5.75 -13.21 -7.17
N ASN A 213 5.28 -13.85 -8.25
CA ASN A 213 5.23 -15.31 -8.34
C ASN A 213 6.63 -15.96 -8.27
N ASN A 214 7.60 -15.35 -8.94
CA ASN A 214 8.98 -15.82 -8.91
C ASN A 214 9.57 -15.71 -7.49
N TRP A 215 9.31 -14.59 -6.81
CA TRP A 215 9.75 -14.39 -5.43
C TRP A 215 9.09 -15.40 -4.46
N LEU A 216 7.78 -15.60 -4.56
CA LEU A 216 7.05 -16.58 -3.74
C LEU A 216 7.60 -17.99 -3.95
N THR A 217 7.85 -18.38 -5.20
CA THR A 217 8.40 -19.70 -5.55
C THR A 217 9.81 -19.90 -4.99
N THR A 218 10.66 -18.88 -5.12
CA THR A 218 12.05 -18.93 -4.61
C THR A 218 12.09 -19.06 -3.09
N ASN A 219 11.17 -18.41 -2.39
CA ASN A 219 11.08 -18.46 -0.93
C ASN A 219 10.21 -19.63 -0.41
N LYS A 220 9.69 -20.47 -1.28
CA LYS A 220 8.84 -21.64 -0.94
C LYS A 220 7.60 -21.27 -0.13
N LEU A 221 7.00 -20.15 -0.49
CA LEU A 221 5.80 -19.57 0.12
C LEU A 221 4.53 -19.93 -0.65
#